data_325f71361801d71009fbdc182abe8172
#
_entry.id   325f71361801d71009fbdc182abe8172
#
_cell.length_a   1.000
_cell.length_b   1.000
_cell.length_c   1.000
_cell.angle_alpha   90.00
_cell.angle_beta   90.00
_cell.angle_gamma   90.00
#
_symmetry.space_group_name_H-M   'P 1'
#
loop_
_entity.id
_entity.type
_entity.pdbx_description
1 polymer ?
#
loop_
_entity_poly.entity_id
_entity_poly.type
_entity_poly.pdbx_seq_one_letter_code
_entity_poly.pdbx_strand_id
1 'polypeptide(L)'
;IIFMVTIISVFIIILSINKDNMRIKKQEIELIQLKSIEEKYIAVQSQNKRNEEIKHDLEYFMSLVNKKSDCDELTKTLKNTINKIDQNHIKVYSKNKIFNGLLEKIKDTANKYNQQVLYNLNVGLIEFPLQDYESVLTLFQEICQNNETKKIDINVNVKNGFMIIEFIFKPKKEMEYEVDNRYILKEKIADYESIKYVLKL
;
A
#
# COMPACT_ATOMS: atom_id res chain seq x y z
N ILE A 1 -4.90 48.93 -32.94
CA ILE A 1 -5.18 47.51 -33.22
C ILE A 1 -3.90 46.69 -33.06
N ILE A 2 -2.76 47.01 -33.68
CA ILE A 2 -1.50 46.27 -33.61
C ILE A 2 -1.03 46.15 -32.14
N PHE A 3 -1.07 47.21 -31.35
CA PHE A 3 -0.64 47.22 -29.95
C PHE A 3 -1.48 46.28 -29.04
N MET A 4 -2.79 46.17 -29.29
CA MET A 4 -3.67 45.25 -28.55
C MET A 4 -3.36 43.80 -28.89
N VAL A 5 -3.06 43.49 -30.17
CA VAL A 5 -2.69 42.13 -30.59
C VAL A 5 -1.37 41.71 -29.95
N THR A 6 -0.38 42.59 -29.85
CA THR A 6 0.90 42.25 -29.19
C THR A 6 0.73 41.98 -27.68
N ILE A 7 -0.09 42.78 -26.97
CA ILE A 7 -0.37 42.53 -25.55
C ILE A 7 -1.04 41.18 -25.33
N ILE A 8 -2.05 40.86 -26.16
CA ILE A 8 -2.74 39.56 -26.06
C ILE A 8 -1.78 38.40 -26.32
N SER A 9 -0.90 38.54 -27.36
CA SER A 9 0.09 37.51 -27.67
C SER A 9 1.07 37.27 -26.51
N VAL A 10 1.59 38.33 -25.90
CA VAL A 10 2.48 38.23 -24.73
C VAL A 10 1.78 37.58 -23.56
N PHE A 11 0.51 37.93 -23.30
CA PHE A 11 -0.26 37.34 -22.22
C PHE A 11 -0.48 35.82 -22.41
N ILE A 12 -0.78 35.40 -23.65
CA ILE A 12 -0.93 33.95 -23.98
C ILE A 12 0.40 33.23 -23.78
N ILE A 13 1.52 33.81 -24.18
CA ILE A 13 2.86 33.21 -23.96
C ILE A 13 3.14 33.05 -22.46
N ILE A 14 2.87 34.06 -21.64
CA ILE A 14 3.07 34.01 -20.18
C ILE A 14 2.21 32.90 -19.55
N LEU A 15 0.94 32.78 -19.97
CA LEU A 15 0.06 31.71 -19.48
C LEU A 15 0.57 30.33 -19.89
N SER A 16 1.08 30.18 -21.11
CA SER A 16 1.67 28.90 -21.57
C SER A 16 2.90 28.53 -20.75
N ILE A 17 3.83 29.47 -20.55
CA ILE A 17 5.04 29.25 -19.76
C ILE A 17 4.67 28.86 -18.28
N ASN A 18 3.70 29.54 -17.69
CA ASN A 18 3.26 29.21 -16.33
C ASN A 18 2.67 27.80 -16.25
N LYS A 19 1.87 27.40 -17.26
CA LYS A 19 1.30 26.04 -17.32
C LYS A 19 2.40 24.99 -17.47
N ASP A 20 3.39 25.23 -18.32
CA ASP A 20 4.51 24.30 -18.51
C ASP A 20 5.37 24.19 -17.24
N ASN A 21 5.65 25.30 -16.56
CA ASN A 21 6.37 25.32 -15.29
C ASN A 21 5.60 24.55 -14.19
N MET A 22 4.30 24.66 -14.12
CA MET A 22 3.47 23.89 -13.19
C MET A 22 3.53 22.39 -13.50
N ARG A 23 3.52 22.03 -14.79
CA ARG A 23 3.64 20.63 -15.23
C ARG A 23 5.00 20.03 -14.87
N ILE A 24 6.08 20.79 -15.12
CA ILE A 24 7.44 20.36 -14.76
C ILE A 24 7.56 20.17 -13.26
N LYS A 25 7.11 21.12 -12.43
CA LYS A 25 7.11 20.99 -10.98
C LYS A 25 6.33 19.77 -10.49
N LYS A 26 5.18 19.49 -11.11
CA LYS A 26 4.40 18.28 -10.77
C LYS A 26 5.19 17.00 -11.08
N GLN A 27 5.84 16.93 -12.24
CA GLN A 27 6.67 15.78 -12.61
C GLN A 27 7.88 15.61 -11.67
N GLU A 28 8.52 16.70 -11.25
CA GLU A 28 9.61 16.64 -10.27
C GLU A 28 9.16 16.10 -8.93
N ILE A 29 8.00 16.54 -8.43
CA ILE A 29 7.42 16.03 -7.18
C ILE A 29 7.10 14.54 -7.29
N GLU A 30 6.49 14.11 -8.39
CA GLU A 30 6.20 12.70 -8.65
C GLU A 30 7.49 11.87 -8.69
N LEU A 31 8.54 12.37 -9.32
CA LEU A 31 9.83 11.70 -9.38
C LEU A 31 10.48 11.53 -7.99
N ILE A 32 10.43 12.59 -7.16
CA ILE A 32 10.95 12.57 -5.78
C ILE A 32 10.17 11.56 -4.93
N GLN A 33 8.85 11.52 -5.06
CA GLN A 33 8.00 10.55 -4.37
C GLN A 33 8.34 9.11 -4.77
N LEU A 34 8.50 8.87 -6.07
CA LEU A 34 8.88 7.56 -6.63
C LEU A 34 10.21 7.08 -6.04
N LYS A 35 11.20 7.96 -6.03
CA LYS A 35 12.52 7.68 -5.49
C LYS A 35 12.48 7.38 -3.99
N SER A 36 11.71 8.14 -3.22
CA SER A 36 11.50 7.89 -1.79
C SER A 36 10.83 6.53 -1.52
N ILE A 37 9.86 6.13 -2.34
CA ILE A 37 9.20 4.83 -2.23
C ILE A 37 10.19 3.69 -2.55
N GLU A 38 11.00 3.86 -3.59
CA GLU A 38 12.01 2.87 -3.97
C GLU A 38 13.08 2.69 -2.89
N GLU A 39 13.59 3.79 -2.31
CA GLU A 39 14.56 3.75 -1.23
C GLU A 39 14.01 3.05 0.02
N LYS A 40 12.76 3.36 0.40
CA LYS A 40 12.08 2.68 1.50
C LYS A 40 11.92 1.19 1.22
N TYR A 41 11.53 0.81 0.01
CA TYR A 41 11.38 -0.59 -0.37
C TYR A 41 12.70 -1.36 -0.27
N ILE A 42 13.80 -0.77 -0.74
CA ILE A 42 15.14 -1.37 -0.65
C ILE A 42 15.56 -1.54 0.83
N ALA A 43 15.32 -0.53 1.66
CA ALA A 43 15.62 -0.59 3.09
C ALA A 43 14.85 -1.74 3.77
N VAL A 44 13.57 -1.86 3.47
CA VAL A 44 12.70 -2.91 3.96
C VAL A 44 13.15 -4.30 3.49
N GLN A 45 13.49 -4.47 2.21
CA GLN A 45 14.02 -5.74 1.71
C GLN A 45 15.30 -6.16 2.43
N SER A 46 16.19 -5.20 2.68
CA SER A 46 17.43 -5.46 3.41
C SER A 46 17.16 -5.89 4.87
N GLN A 47 16.16 -5.28 5.50
CA GLN A 47 15.72 -5.67 6.84
C GLN A 47 15.08 -7.06 6.87
N ASN A 48 14.26 -7.39 5.88
CA ASN A 48 13.66 -8.72 5.76
C ASN A 48 14.72 -9.81 5.60
N LYS A 49 15.72 -9.60 4.74
CA LYS A 49 16.81 -10.55 4.55
C LYS A 49 17.56 -10.78 5.88
N ARG A 50 17.82 -9.71 6.63
CA ARG A 50 18.47 -9.80 7.95
C ARG A 50 17.59 -10.55 8.95
N ASN A 51 16.28 -10.34 8.91
CA ASN A 51 15.33 -11.06 9.77
C ASN A 51 15.27 -12.56 9.44
N GLU A 52 15.35 -12.92 8.15
CA GLU A 52 15.43 -14.34 7.72
C GLU A 52 16.70 -15.02 8.23
N GLU A 53 17.85 -14.33 8.15
CA GLU A 53 19.12 -14.82 8.69
C GLU A 53 19.02 -15.06 10.20
N ILE A 54 18.49 -14.08 10.95
CA ILE A 54 18.27 -14.21 12.41
C ILE A 54 17.30 -15.35 12.74
N LYS A 55 16.22 -15.49 11.97
CA LYS A 55 15.25 -16.58 12.16
C LYS A 55 15.92 -17.94 11.99
N HIS A 56 16.68 -18.12 10.92
CA HIS A 56 17.41 -19.34 10.63
C HIS A 56 18.39 -19.69 11.79
N ASP A 57 19.12 -18.69 12.29
CA ASP A 57 20.06 -18.87 13.39
C ASP A 57 19.34 -19.26 14.69
N LEU A 58 18.17 -18.66 14.97
CA LEU A 58 17.33 -18.99 16.11
C LEU A 58 16.74 -20.40 15.98
N GLU A 59 16.30 -20.82 14.80
CA GLU A 59 15.81 -22.20 14.56
C GLU A 59 16.93 -23.22 14.72
N TYR A 60 18.13 -22.91 14.24
CA TYR A 60 19.31 -23.76 14.47
C TYR A 60 19.65 -23.85 15.96
N PHE A 61 19.69 -22.74 16.68
CA PHE A 61 19.93 -22.71 18.12
C PHE A 61 18.87 -23.49 18.90
N MET A 62 17.59 -23.36 18.53
CA MET A 62 16.49 -24.12 19.11
C MET A 62 16.66 -25.63 18.90
N SER A 63 17.17 -26.06 17.73
CA SER A 63 17.46 -27.46 17.45
C SER A 63 18.59 -28.01 18.34
N LEU A 64 19.56 -27.20 18.69
CA LEU A 64 20.65 -27.58 19.60
C LEU A 64 20.17 -27.67 21.06
N VAL A 65 19.36 -26.73 21.49
CA VAL A 65 18.77 -26.71 22.85
C VAL A 65 17.88 -27.91 23.07
N ASN A 66 16.99 -28.24 22.13
CA ASN A 66 16.09 -29.40 22.22
C ASN A 66 16.84 -30.74 22.30
N LYS A 67 18.09 -30.77 21.81
CA LYS A 67 18.93 -31.99 21.90
C LYS A 67 19.64 -32.16 23.25
N LYS A 68 19.73 -31.12 24.05
CA LYS A 68 20.64 -31.11 25.23
C LYS A 68 19.99 -30.99 26.59
N SER A 69 18.74 -30.55 26.74
CA SER A 69 18.14 -30.41 28.10
C SER A 69 16.63 -30.08 28.10
N ASP A 70 16.02 -30.38 29.26
CA ASP A 70 14.67 -29.99 29.68
C ASP A 70 14.51 -28.48 29.89
N CYS A 71 14.73 -27.64 28.86
CA CYS A 71 14.54 -26.21 28.96
C CYS A 71 13.27 -25.74 28.21
N ASP A 72 12.11 -26.16 28.70
CA ASP A 72 10.80 -25.80 28.14
C ASP A 72 10.58 -24.29 28.05
N GLU A 73 11.06 -23.52 29.04
CA GLU A 73 10.89 -22.08 29.11
C GLU A 73 11.72 -21.36 28.04
N LEU A 74 12.95 -21.81 27.80
CA LEU A 74 13.83 -21.27 26.75
C LEU A 74 13.25 -21.56 25.35
N THR A 75 12.77 -22.77 25.14
CA THR A 75 12.12 -23.20 23.90
C THR A 75 10.86 -22.37 23.61
N LYS A 76 10.06 -22.08 24.64
CA LYS A 76 8.87 -21.24 24.53
C LYS A 76 9.22 -19.79 24.17
N THR A 77 10.26 -19.24 24.79
CA THR A 77 10.74 -17.88 24.51
C THR A 77 11.29 -17.76 23.08
N LEU A 78 12.06 -18.74 22.62
CA LEU A 78 12.57 -18.78 21.24
C LEU A 78 11.44 -18.88 20.21
N LYS A 79 10.46 -19.76 20.43
CA LYS A 79 9.27 -19.85 19.56
C LYS A 79 8.51 -18.53 19.49
N ASN A 80 8.32 -17.86 20.62
CA ASN A 80 7.66 -16.54 20.64
C ASN A 80 8.45 -15.48 19.88
N THR A 81 9.77 -15.51 19.93
CA THR A 81 10.65 -14.59 19.21
C THR A 81 10.59 -14.84 17.70
N ILE A 82 10.66 -16.10 17.28
CA ILE A 82 10.50 -16.50 15.87
C ILE A 82 9.14 -16.05 15.33
N ASN A 83 8.06 -16.30 16.06
CA ASN A 83 6.71 -15.87 15.67
C ASN A 83 6.59 -14.35 15.52
N LYS A 84 7.27 -13.55 16.38
CA LYS A 84 7.31 -12.10 16.24
C LYS A 84 8.07 -11.66 14.99
N ILE A 85 9.17 -12.34 14.64
CA ILE A 85 9.92 -12.08 13.41
C ILE A 85 9.03 -12.37 12.20
N ASP A 86 8.31 -13.51 12.18
CA ASP A 86 7.40 -13.88 11.09
C ASP A 86 6.23 -12.89 10.93
N GLN A 87 5.70 -12.36 12.02
CA GLN A 87 4.64 -11.34 11.99
C GLN A 87 5.13 -10.00 11.40
N ASN A 88 6.42 -9.69 11.58
CA ASN A 88 7.03 -8.47 11.04
C ASN A 88 7.62 -8.67 9.64
N HIS A 89 7.59 -9.90 9.11
CA HIS A 89 8.14 -10.19 7.78
C HIS A 89 7.25 -9.60 6.70
N ILE A 90 7.83 -8.75 5.86
CA ILE A 90 7.14 -8.19 4.71
C ILE A 90 7.11 -9.23 3.60
N LYS A 91 5.92 -9.75 3.33
CA LYS A 91 5.74 -10.65 2.20
C LYS A 91 5.88 -9.87 0.90
N VAL A 92 6.77 -10.31 0.01
CA VAL A 92 6.86 -9.80 -1.35
C VAL A 92 5.67 -10.37 -2.13
N TYR A 93 4.65 -9.55 -2.35
CA TYR A 93 3.39 -9.97 -2.96
C TYR A 93 3.44 -9.94 -4.50
N SER A 94 4.29 -9.09 -5.08
CA SER A 94 4.40 -8.94 -6.52
C SER A 94 5.82 -8.54 -6.95
N LYS A 95 6.11 -8.56 -8.26
CA LYS A 95 7.36 -8.03 -8.81
C LYS A 95 7.36 -6.49 -8.88
N ASN A 96 6.21 -5.85 -8.71
CA ASN A 96 6.11 -4.40 -8.74
C ASN A 96 6.44 -3.79 -7.38
N LYS A 97 7.53 -3.02 -7.31
CA LYS A 97 8.03 -2.39 -6.07
C LYS A 97 7.04 -1.36 -5.51
N ILE A 98 6.36 -0.59 -6.38
CA ILE A 98 5.40 0.45 -5.98
C ILE A 98 4.20 -0.19 -5.33
N PHE A 99 3.66 -1.27 -5.92
CA PHE A 99 2.53 -2.00 -5.37
C PHE A 99 2.86 -2.66 -4.03
N ASN A 100 4.04 -3.26 -3.90
CA ASN A 100 4.48 -3.80 -2.61
C ASN A 100 4.61 -2.69 -1.54
N GLY A 101 5.15 -1.52 -1.93
CA GLY A 101 5.20 -0.35 -1.05
C GLY A 101 3.83 0.16 -0.63
N LEU A 102 2.83 0.09 -1.52
CA LEU A 102 1.43 0.40 -1.21
C LEU A 102 0.86 -0.55 -0.16
N LEU A 103 1.01 -1.86 -0.37
CA LEU A 103 0.50 -2.87 0.57
C LEU A 103 1.13 -2.75 1.96
N GLU A 104 2.41 -2.40 2.01
CA GLU A 104 3.09 -2.14 3.27
C GLU A 104 2.54 -0.90 3.97
N LYS A 105 2.35 0.19 3.23
CA LYS A 105 1.78 1.41 3.77
C LYS A 105 0.34 1.19 4.26
N ILE A 106 -0.44 0.37 3.58
CA ILE A 106 -1.75 -0.10 4.00
C ILE A 106 -1.64 -0.84 5.34
N LYS A 107 -0.69 -1.77 5.49
CA LYS A 107 -0.45 -2.49 6.75
C LYS A 107 -0.09 -1.54 7.89
N ASP A 108 0.82 -0.59 7.65
CA ASP A 108 1.21 0.40 8.64
C ASP A 108 0.04 1.29 9.06
N THR A 109 -0.79 1.67 8.10
CA THR A 109 -1.99 2.47 8.35
C THR A 109 -2.99 1.67 9.19
N ALA A 110 -3.28 0.42 8.86
CA ALA A 110 -4.14 -0.44 9.65
C ALA A 110 -3.65 -0.60 11.10
N ASN A 111 -2.34 -0.81 11.29
CA ASN A 111 -1.73 -0.93 12.61
C ASN A 111 -1.94 0.34 13.46
N LYS A 112 -1.90 1.54 12.87
CA LYS A 112 -2.18 2.81 13.57
C LYS A 112 -3.61 2.87 14.09
N TYR A 113 -4.55 2.21 13.42
CA TYR A 113 -5.96 2.11 13.84
C TYR A 113 -6.27 0.84 14.62
N ASN A 114 -5.24 0.05 15.05
CA ASN A 114 -5.38 -1.24 15.72
C ASN A 114 -6.24 -2.25 14.94
N GLN A 115 -6.08 -2.27 13.62
CA GLN A 115 -6.79 -3.16 12.71
C GLN A 115 -5.86 -4.17 12.06
N GLN A 116 -6.37 -5.34 11.72
CA GLN A 116 -5.69 -6.38 10.98
C GLN A 116 -6.14 -6.39 9.52
N VAL A 117 -5.20 -6.53 8.61
CA VAL A 117 -5.48 -6.67 7.19
C VAL A 117 -5.21 -8.10 6.75
N LEU A 118 -6.18 -8.70 6.08
CA LEU A 118 -6.05 -9.99 5.44
C LEU A 118 -5.97 -9.76 3.91
N TYR A 119 -4.89 -10.24 3.30
CA TYR A 119 -4.66 -10.08 1.88
C TYR A 119 -5.00 -11.35 1.10
N ASN A 120 -5.80 -11.20 0.06
CA ASN A 120 -6.04 -12.22 -0.96
C ASN A 120 -5.63 -11.62 -2.32
N LEU A 121 -4.41 -11.94 -2.76
CA LEU A 121 -3.77 -11.30 -3.90
C LEU A 121 -3.66 -12.27 -5.06
N ASN A 122 -4.38 -11.97 -6.13
CA ASN A 122 -4.27 -12.66 -7.41
C ASN A 122 -3.66 -11.68 -8.43
N VAL A 123 -2.37 -11.41 -8.24
CA VAL A 123 -1.62 -10.41 -8.98
C VAL A 123 -0.50 -11.10 -9.77
N GLY A 124 -0.55 -10.97 -11.10
CA GLY A 124 0.52 -11.41 -11.99
C GLY A 124 1.64 -10.37 -12.10
N LEU A 125 2.21 -10.24 -13.30
CA LEU A 125 3.09 -9.12 -13.66
C LEU A 125 2.22 -7.87 -13.82
N ILE A 126 2.35 -6.89 -12.90
CA ILE A 126 1.54 -5.69 -12.90
C ILE A 126 2.44 -4.47 -12.92
N GLU A 127 2.05 -3.46 -13.69
CA GLU A 127 2.53 -2.10 -13.54
C GLU A 127 1.47 -1.30 -12.76
N PHE A 128 1.71 -1.05 -11.47
CA PHE A 128 0.82 -0.22 -10.67
C PHE A 128 1.08 1.26 -10.97
N PRO A 129 0.06 2.03 -11.40
CA PRO A 129 0.23 3.43 -11.71
C PRO A 129 0.45 4.27 -10.45
N LEU A 130 1.55 5.00 -10.39
CA LEU A 130 1.94 5.81 -9.22
C LEU A 130 0.88 6.87 -8.86
N GLN A 131 0.20 7.41 -9.86
CA GLN A 131 -0.84 8.43 -9.67
C GLN A 131 -2.01 7.94 -8.79
N ASP A 132 -2.21 6.62 -8.70
CA ASP A 132 -3.29 6.00 -7.93
C ASP A 132 -2.88 5.63 -6.50
N TYR A 133 -1.60 5.72 -6.20
CA TYR A 133 -1.03 5.34 -4.90
C TYR A 133 -1.67 6.12 -3.74
N GLU A 134 -1.66 7.44 -3.83
CA GLU A 134 -2.22 8.31 -2.77
C GLU A 134 -3.74 8.17 -2.67
N SER A 135 -4.43 8.03 -3.79
CA SER A 135 -5.89 7.87 -3.81
C SER A 135 -6.33 6.58 -3.09
N VAL A 136 -5.62 5.47 -3.34
CA VAL A 136 -5.89 4.19 -2.66
C VAL A 136 -5.58 4.28 -1.17
N LEU A 137 -4.51 4.97 -0.77
CA LEU A 137 -4.18 5.16 0.65
C LEU A 137 -5.20 6.03 1.38
N THR A 138 -5.65 7.12 0.76
CA THR A 138 -6.67 8.01 1.33
C THR A 138 -7.97 7.25 1.55
N LEU A 139 -8.44 6.52 0.54
CA LEU A 139 -9.61 5.66 0.65
C LEU A 139 -9.46 4.63 1.78
N PHE A 140 -8.29 4.00 1.87
CA PHE A 140 -8.04 3.02 2.93
C PHE A 140 -8.02 3.64 4.33
N GLN A 141 -7.52 4.87 4.47
CA GLN A 141 -7.58 5.61 5.75
C GLN A 141 -9.03 5.89 6.18
N GLU A 142 -9.88 6.31 5.26
CA GLU A 142 -11.31 6.54 5.51
C GLU A 142 -12.00 5.24 5.94
N ILE A 143 -11.69 4.13 5.26
CA ILE A 143 -12.19 2.80 5.63
C ILE A 143 -11.75 2.44 7.05
N CYS A 144 -10.48 2.61 7.40
CA CYS A 144 -9.98 2.33 8.75
C CYS A 144 -10.70 3.15 9.83
N GLN A 145 -11.01 4.41 9.55
CA GLN A 145 -11.75 5.27 10.50
C GLN A 145 -13.20 4.82 10.68
N ASN A 146 -13.82 4.33 9.61
CA ASN A 146 -15.22 3.91 9.59
C ASN A 146 -15.45 2.41 9.87
N ASN A 147 -14.40 1.60 9.99
CA ASN A 147 -14.55 0.18 10.28
C ASN A 147 -14.92 -0.07 11.74
N GLU A 148 -16.00 -0.81 11.97
CA GLU A 148 -16.45 -1.24 13.29
C GLU A 148 -15.62 -2.41 13.84
N THR A 149 -15.20 -3.30 12.96
CA THR A 149 -14.42 -4.50 13.32
C THR A 149 -12.93 -4.20 13.33
N LYS A 150 -12.15 -5.11 13.92
CA LYS A 150 -10.67 -5.04 13.87
C LYS A 150 -10.07 -5.72 12.64
N LYS A 151 -10.90 -6.07 11.64
CA LYS A 151 -10.47 -6.79 10.43
C LYS A 151 -10.93 -6.07 9.18
N ILE A 152 -10.07 -6.04 8.19
CA ILE A 152 -10.35 -5.57 6.82
C ILE A 152 -9.78 -6.62 5.87
N ASP A 153 -10.62 -7.15 4.99
CA ASP A 153 -10.18 -8.07 3.94
C ASP A 153 -9.88 -7.27 2.67
N ILE A 154 -8.72 -7.51 2.08
CA ILE A 154 -8.29 -6.86 0.84
C ILE A 154 -8.09 -7.91 -0.23
N ASN A 155 -8.94 -7.87 -1.25
CA ASN A 155 -8.83 -8.71 -2.43
C ASN A 155 -8.26 -7.90 -3.58
N VAL A 156 -7.24 -8.41 -4.25
CA VAL A 156 -6.68 -7.78 -5.45
C VAL A 156 -6.71 -8.76 -6.59
N ASN A 157 -7.40 -8.37 -7.67
CA ASN A 157 -7.53 -9.16 -8.87
C ASN A 157 -7.13 -8.34 -10.09
N VAL A 158 -6.45 -8.98 -11.03
CA VAL A 158 -6.12 -8.41 -12.33
C VAL A 158 -6.86 -9.18 -13.42
N LYS A 159 -7.70 -8.47 -14.19
CA LYS A 159 -8.49 -9.06 -15.25
C LYS A 159 -8.70 -8.07 -16.40
N ASN A 160 -8.45 -8.52 -17.63
CA ASN A 160 -8.74 -7.76 -18.87
C ASN A 160 -8.09 -6.35 -18.90
N GLY A 161 -6.85 -6.20 -18.40
CA GLY A 161 -6.17 -4.90 -18.37
C GLY A 161 -6.66 -3.96 -17.26
N PHE A 162 -7.42 -4.47 -16.31
CA PHE A 162 -7.84 -3.72 -15.12
C PHE A 162 -7.33 -4.41 -13.85
N MET A 163 -6.91 -3.61 -12.88
CA MET A 163 -6.68 -4.05 -11.51
C MET A 163 -7.88 -3.61 -10.67
N ILE A 164 -8.42 -4.53 -9.89
CA ILE A 164 -9.51 -4.28 -8.96
C ILE A 164 -8.95 -4.51 -7.56
N ILE A 165 -8.92 -3.46 -6.75
CA ILE A 165 -8.61 -3.54 -5.32
C ILE A 165 -9.93 -3.43 -4.56
N GLU A 166 -10.34 -4.51 -3.93
CA GLU A 166 -11.58 -4.61 -3.17
C GLU A 166 -11.27 -4.61 -1.68
N PHE A 167 -11.93 -3.73 -0.94
CA PHE A 167 -11.89 -3.64 0.51
C PHE A 167 -13.22 -4.12 1.08
N ILE A 168 -13.18 -5.12 1.97
CA ILE A 168 -14.37 -5.64 2.63
C ILE A 168 -14.23 -5.37 4.13
N PHE A 169 -15.20 -4.67 4.71
CA PHE A 169 -15.19 -4.26 6.10
C PHE A 169 -16.61 -4.04 6.63
N LYS A 170 -16.78 -3.93 7.96
CA LYS A 170 -18.07 -3.62 8.57
C LYS A 170 -18.12 -2.12 8.92
N PRO A 171 -18.96 -1.32 8.24
CA PRO A 171 -18.99 0.12 8.46
C PRO A 171 -19.69 0.46 9.79
N LYS A 172 -19.17 1.47 10.51
CA LYS A 172 -19.84 2.07 11.69
C LYS A 172 -21.05 2.88 11.29
N LYS A 173 -20.96 3.57 10.15
CA LYS A 173 -22.01 4.40 9.57
C LYS A 173 -21.87 4.42 8.05
N GLU A 174 -22.99 4.66 7.39
CA GLU A 174 -22.99 4.85 5.94
C GLU A 174 -22.16 6.08 5.56
N MET A 175 -21.22 5.94 4.65
CA MET A 175 -20.37 7.00 4.15
C MET A 175 -20.43 7.08 2.64
N GLU A 176 -20.44 8.30 2.13
CA GLU A 176 -20.13 8.58 0.74
C GLU A 176 -18.63 8.85 0.64
N TYR A 177 -17.94 8.11 -0.21
CA TYR A 177 -16.50 8.26 -0.42
C TYR A 177 -16.30 9.21 -1.62
N GLU A 178 -15.79 10.40 -1.34
CA GLU A 178 -15.37 11.34 -2.39
C GLU A 178 -14.01 10.89 -2.94
N VAL A 179 -14.02 10.05 -3.95
CA VAL A 179 -12.81 9.74 -4.69
C VAL A 179 -12.92 10.32 -6.08
N ASP A 180 -12.00 11.23 -6.38
CA ASP A 180 -11.87 11.91 -7.67
C ASP A 180 -11.97 10.94 -8.85
N ASN A 181 -13.03 11.09 -9.65
CA ASN A 181 -13.22 10.63 -11.04
C ASN A 181 -12.81 9.18 -11.41
N ARG A 182 -12.81 8.21 -10.48
CA ARG A 182 -12.41 6.83 -10.76
C ARG A 182 -13.52 5.88 -10.33
N TYR A 183 -13.64 4.79 -11.06
CA TYR A 183 -14.71 3.82 -10.88
C TYR A 183 -14.62 3.16 -9.50
N ILE A 184 -15.33 3.71 -8.54
CA ILE A 184 -15.57 3.06 -7.26
C ILE A 184 -16.93 2.41 -7.34
N LEU A 185 -16.92 1.09 -7.15
CA LEU A 185 -18.15 0.33 -7.01
C LEU A 185 -18.34 0.00 -5.53
N LYS A 186 -19.48 0.40 -4.99
CA LYS A 186 -19.88 0.12 -3.62
C LYS A 186 -20.96 -0.94 -3.64
N GLU A 187 -20.75 -2.03 -2.91
CA GLU A 187 -21.72 -3.12 -2.74
C GLU A 187 -21.93 -3.39 -1.26
N LYS A 188 -23.18 -3.60 -0.84
CA LYS A 188 -23.51 -4.01 0.51
C LYS A 188 -23.77 -5.51 0.54
N ILE A 189 -23.03 -6.22 1.37
CA ILE A 189 -23.12 -7.68 1.53
C ILE A 189 -23.48 -7.97 2.99
N ALA A 190 -24.77 -8.14 3.27
CA ALA A 190 -25.30 -8.26 4.64
C ALA A 190 -24.88 -7.08 5.52
N ASP A 191 -24.10 -7.33 6.60
CA ASP A 191 -23.58 -6.31 7.53
C ASP A 191 -22.25 -5.71 7.08
N TYR A 192 -21.70 -6.18 5.95
CA TYR A 192 -20.41 -5.72 5.42
C TYR A 192 -20.60 -4.82 4.21
N GLU A 193 -19.63 -3.96 4.00
CA GLU A 193 -19.51 -3.12 2.83
C GLU A 193 -18.29 -3.56 2.02
N SER A 194 -18.46 -3.69 0.70
CA SER A 194 -17.38 -3.95 -0.25
C SER A 194 -17.19 -2.70 -1.11
N ILE A 195 -15.97 -2.16 -1.09
CA ILE A 195 -15.57 -1.03 -1.93
C ILE A 195 -14.52 -1.52 -2.91
N LYS A 196 -14.82 -1.42 -4.20
CA LYS A 196 -13.92 -1.80 -5.28
C LYS A 196 -13.33 -0.57 -5.93
N TYR A 197 -12.03 -0.44 -5.87
CA TYR A 197 -11.25 0.57 -6.59
C TYR A 197 -10.74 -0.05 -7.89
N VAL A 198 -11.20 0.48 -9.03
CA VAL A 198 -10.88 -0.06 -10.36
C VAL A 198 -9.85 0.81 -11.05
N LEU A 199 -8.72 0.22 -11.42
CA LEU A 199 -7.61 0.84 -12.10
C LEU A 199 -7.48 0.28 -13.52
N LYS A 200 -7.24 1.14 -14.49
CA LYS A 200 -6.81 0.71 -15.82
C LYS A 200 -5.29 0.57 -15.82
N LEU A 201 -4.80 -0.62 -16.16
CA LEU A 201 -3.37 -0.93 -16.26
C LEU A 201 -2.80 -0.51 -17.61
#